data_a59c8ae8bad80e28341b0537ade2c247
#
_entry.id   a59c8ae8bad80e28341b0537ade2c247
#
_cell.length_a   1.000
_cell.length_b   1.000
_cell.length_c   1.000
_cell.angle_alpha   90.00
_cell.angle_beta   90.00
_cell.angle_gamma   90.00
#
_symmetry.space_group_name_H-M   'P 1'
#
loop_
_entity.id
_entity.type
_entity.pdbx_description
1 polymer ?
#
loop_
_entity_poly.entity_id
_entity_poly.type
_entity_poly.pdbx_seq_one_letter_code
_entity_poly.pdbx_strand_id
1 'polypeptide(L)'
;MGEGEPAAGGRLRWPLWAVALGLTVLAAALAHLVAGQERIVLSASPALLVAETGALLMALAATVAAVRRWGGRKERHARLQAQREAWSQHQQFLRRLDHELKNPLTAVRAAVADMPQANRAERKARLEVVDAQARRMGRLITDLRKLAELETVPLALEDVDLAETVADAVQAVSEELAASGNHTLIRLDLPQVPWPLPHVCGDGDLLYSAIYNVLSNAAKYTPAGGSIEVRGREEAGTVAIEVADTGIGVPAADLPVVWSELGRAGNARGLPGSGLGLPLVATIIRRHGGRAGMASRQGVGTRVWLSLPVAGPRQAGDSRATASQ
;
A
#
# COMPACT_ATOMS: atom_id res chain seq x y z
N MET A 1 34.15 -10.65 -4.03
CA MET A 1 34.72 -9.46 -4.67
C MET A 1 33.52 -8.80 -5.38
N GLY A 2 32.94 -7.85 -4.75
CA GLY A 2 31.78 -7.11 -5.24
C GLY A 2 32.06 -5.66 -4.96
N GLU A 3 32.17 -4.87 -5.99
CA GLU A 3 32.40 -3.42 -5.92
C GLU A 3 31.09 -2.73 -5.60
N GLY A 4 31.06 -2.04 -4.46
CA GLY A 4 29.97 -1.14 -4.11
C GLY A 4 30.08 0.15 -4.93
N GLU A 5 29.02 0.49 -5.64
CA GLU A 5 28.86 1.81 -6.24
C GLU A 5 28.74 2.87 -5.13
N PRO A 6 29.49 3.97 -5.21
CA PRO A 6 29.38 5.05 -4.27
C PRO A 6 28.11 5.88 -4.59
N ALA A 7 27.29 6.08 -3.57
CA ALA A 7 26.16 7.00 -3.58
C ALA A 7 26.58 8.35 -4.16
N ALA A 8 25.92 8.76 -5.25
CA ALA A 8 26.11 10.04 -5.91
C ALA A 8 25.78 11.16 -4.90
N GLY A 9 26.83 11.77 -4.37
CA GLY A 9 26.75 12.94 -3.51
C GLY A 9 26.01 14.07 -4.24
N GLY A 10 24.85 14.44 -3.71
CA GLY A 10 24.09 15.59 -4.16
C GLY A 10 24.96 16.84 -4.07
N ARG A 11 25.57 17.22 -5.20
CA ARG A 11 26.25 18.52 -5.31
C ARG A 11 25.19 19.59 -5.06
N LEU A 12 25.31 20.24 -3.90
CA LEU A 12 24.53 21.41 -3.52
C LEU A 12 24.85 22.50 -4.56
N ARG A 13 24.07 22.54 -5.66
CA ARG A 13 24.17 23.59 -6.68
C ARG A 13 23.57 24.84 -6.06
N TRP A 14 24.42 25.61 -5.39
CA TRP A 14 24.05 26.95 -4.93
C TRP A 14 23.45 27.71 -6.10
N PRO A 15 22.26 28.26 -5.95
CA PRO A 15 21.67 29.03 -7.04
C PRO A 15 22.56 30.19 -7.38
N LEU A 16 22.76 30.47 -8.68
CA LEU A 16 23.68 31.50 -9.19
C LEU A 16 23.52 32.86 -8.50
N TRP A 17 22.33 33.19 -8.03
CA TRP A 17 22.07 34.39 -7.25
C TRP A 17 22.75 34.41 -5.86
N ALA A 18 22.89 33.27 -5.20
CA ALA A 18 23.59 33.17 -3.91
C ALA A 18 25.09 33.38 -4.09
N VAL A 19 25.64 32.92 -5.23
CA VAL A 19 27.02 33.19 -5.61
C VAL A 19 27.20 34.66 -5.96
N ALA A 20 26.26 35.25 -6.72
CA ALA A 20 26.27 36.67 -7.07
C ALA A 20 26.15 37.56 -5.81
N LEU A 21 25.26 37.23 -4.89
CA LEU A 21 25.12 37.93 -3.60
C LEU A 21 26.39 37.79 -2.75
N GLY A 22 27.00 36.63 -2.69
CA GLY A 22 28.28 36.42 -1.99
C GLY A 22 29.40 37.22 -2.58
N LEU A 23 29.48 37.32 -3.91
CA LEU A 23 30.48 38.14 -4.62
C LEU A 23 30.26 39.64 -4.39
N THR A 24 29.02 40.13 -4.40
CA THR A 24 28.72 41.54 -4.10
C THR A 24 29.02 41.92 -2.66
N VAL A 25 28.69 41.05 -1.69
CA VAL A 25 29.03 41.27 -0.28
C VAL A 25 30.56 41.24 -0.07
N LEU A 26 31.25 40.31 -0.73
CA LEU A 26 32.71 40.20 -0.67
C LEU A 26 33.38 41.42 -1.30
N ALA A 27 32.90 41.90 -2.46
CA ALA A 27 33.40 43.09 -3.12
C ALA A 27 33.18 44.34 -2.25
N ALA A 28 32.02 44.49 -1.62
CA ALA A 28 31.72 45.58 -0.69
C ALA A 28 32.61 45.53 0.56
N ALA A 29 32.85 44.32 1.13
CA ALA A 29 33.75 44.13 2.26
C ALA A 29 35.21 44.46 1.89
N LEU A 30 35.68 44.05 0.70
CA LEU A 30 37.02 44.34 0.21
C LEU A 30 37.20 45.84 -0.05
N ALA A 31 36.21 46.48 -0.65
CA ALA A 31 36.20 47.93 -0.86
C ALA A 31 36.28 48.70 0.48
N HIS A 32 35.55 48.24 1.48
CA HIS A 32 35.58 48.80 2.83
C HIS A 32 36.95 48.62 3.52
N LEU A 33 37.60 47.47 3.29
CA LEU A 33 38.92 47.15 3.85
C LEU A 33 40.05 47.95 3.21
N VAL A 34 39.96 48.18 1.89
CA VAL A 34 40.99 48.86 1.07
C VAL A 34 40.86 50.37 1.22
N ALA A 35 39.64 50.90 1.38
CA ALA A 35 39.38 52.33 1.39
C ALA A 35 39.87 53.06 2.64
N GLY A 36 40.31 52.33 3.70
CA GLY A 36 40.77 53.00 4.94
C GLY A 36 39.79 54.11 5.38
N GLN A 37 39.97 54.84 6.39
CA GLN A 37 39.04 55.89 6.88
C GLN A 37 38.84 57.13 5.92
N GLU A 38 39.21 57.07 4.65
CA GLU A 38 38.93 58.14 3.71
C GLU A 38 37.45 58.10 3.29
N ARG A 39 36.75 59.19 3.46
CA ARG A 39 35.36 59.38 3.00
C ARG A 39 35.32 59.28 1.48
N ILE A 40 34.90 58.12 0.95
CA ILE A 40 34.61 57.98 -0.45
C ILE A 40 33.36 58.79 -0.75
N VAL A 41 33.54 59.97 -1.32
CA VAL A 41 32.44 60.77 -1.83
C VAL A 41 32.05 60.09 -3.19
N LEU A 42 31.09 59.20 -3.13
CA LEU A 42 30.48 58.65 -4.36
C LEU A 42 29.72 59.80 -5.03
N SER A 43 30.33 60.42 -6.02
CA SER A 43 29.64 61.37 -6.93
C SER A 43 28.87 60.59 -8.01
N ALA A 44 27.99 59.68 -7.58
CA ALA A 44 27.06 59.02 -8.49
C ALA A 44 25.88 59.96 -8.75
N SER A 45 25.53 60.18 -9.99
CA SER A 45 24.34 60.96 -10.31
C SER A 45 23.10 60.22 -9.76
N PRO A 46 22.11 60.94 -9.19
CA PRO A 46 20.89 60.31 -8.66
C PRO A 46 20.20 59.40 -9.69
N ALA A 47 20.32 59.69 -10.97
CA ALA A 47 19.77 58.90 -12.06
C ALA A 47 20.45 57.52 -12.19
N LEU A 48 21.76 57.40 -11.96
CA LEU A 48 22.48 56.12 -11.99
C LEU A 48 22.07 55.24 -10.81
N LEU A 49 21.94 55.79 -9.63
CA LEU A 49 21.49 55.05 -8.43
C LEU A 49 20.06 54.49 -8.59
N VAL A 50 19.15 55.27 -9.18
CA VAL A 50 17.79 54.81 -9.50
C VAL A 50 17.80 53.71 -10.56
N ALA A 51 18.65 53.83 -11.59
CA ALA A 51 18.76 52.81 -12.64
C ALA A 51 19.31 51.45 -12.08
N GLU A 52 20.35 51.50 -11.24
CA GLU A 52 20.93 50.30 -10.63
C GLU A 52 19.97 49.62 -9.66
N THR A 53 19.28 50.38 -8.80
CA THR A 53 18.25 49.81 -7.88
C THR A 53 17.07 49.24 -8.65
N GLY A 54 16.63 49.90 -9.75
CA GLY A 54 15.60 49.37 -10.64
C GLY A 54 15.99 48.05 -11.32
N ALA A 55 17.23 47.96 -11.82
CA ALA A 55 17.76 46.76 -12.44
C ALA A 55 17.86 45.60 -11.42
N LEU A 56 18.31 45.90 -10.19
CA LEU A 56 18.37 44.89 -9.11
C LEU A 56 16.98 44.34 -8.73
N LEU A 57 16.01 45.23 -8.59
CA LEU A 57 14.61 44.82 -8.29
C LEU A 57 14.01 44.01 -9.45
N MET A 58 14.27 44.34 -10.70
CA MET A 58 13.82 43.53 -11.84
C MET A 58 14.49 42.18 -11.89
N ALA A 59 15.80 42.07 -11.60
CA ALA A 59 16.51 40.83 -11.53
C ALA A 59 15.96 39.93 -10.39
N LEU A 60 15.66 40.51 -9.22
CA LEU A 60 15.03 39.82 -8.11
C LEU A 60 13.63 39.31 -8.48
N ALA A 61 12.81 40.15 -9.09
CA ALA A 61 11.47 39.75 -9.54
C ALA A 61 11.53 38.64 -10.59
N ALA A 62 12.47 38.70 -11.53
CA ALA A 62 12.67 37.66 -12.54
C ALA A 62 13.13 36.33 -11.91
N THR A 63 14.03 36.37 -10.92
CA THR A 63 14.47 35.15 -10.20
C THR A 63 13.33 34.52 -9.38
N VAL A 64 12.54 35.33 -8.66
CA VAL A 64 11.36 34.87 -7.94
C VAL A 64 10.33 34.26 -8.89
N ALA A 65 10.07 34.89 -10.03
CA ALA A 65 9.17 34.37 -11.05
C ALA A 65 9.69 33.05 -11.66
N ALA A 66 11.00 32.94 -11.92
CA ALA A 66 11.61 31.70 -12.41
C ALA A 66 11.52 30.56 -11.40
N VAL A 67 11.79 30.83 -10.14
CA VAL A 67 11.67 29.81 -9.04
C VAL A 67 10.22 29.35 -8.89
N ARG A 68 9.23 30.26 -8.89
CA ARG A 68 7.81 29.91 -8.83
C ARG A 68 7.37 29.10 -10.04
N ARG A 69 7.81 29.47 -11.26
CA ARG A 69 7.51 28.71 -12.48
C ARG A 69 8.15 27.31 -12.44
N TRP A 70 9.35 27.20 -11.92
CA TRP A 70 10.04 25.89 -11.82
C TRP A 70 9.38 24.97 -10.77
N GLY A 71 8.99 25.51 -9.61
CA GLY A 71 8.21 24.78 -8.59
C GLY A 71 6.88 24.29 -9.16
N GLY A 72 6.11 25.16 -9.81
CA GLY A 72 4.84 24.80 -10.42
C GLY A 72 4.94 23.77 -11.56
N ARG A 73 6.08 23.74 -12.29
CA ARG A 73 6.34 22.70 -13.30
C ARG A 73 6.58 21.32 -12.66
N LYS A 74 7.38 21.26 -11.60
CA LYS A 74 7.63 20.00 -10.87
C LYS A 74 6.33 19.40 -10.29
N GLU A 75 5.50 20.21 -9.67
CA GLU A 75 4.21 19.77 -9.15
C GLU A 75 3.26 19.26 -10.25
N ARG A 76 3.20 19.97 -11.38
CA ARG A 76 2.40 19.54 -12.54
C ARG A 76 2.91 18.22 -13.11
N HIS A 77 4.23 18.05 -13.26
CA HIS A 77 4.81 16.80 -13.74
C HIS A 77 4.52 15.65 -12.77
N ALA A 78 4.68 15.86 -11.45
CA ALA A 78 4.35 14.86 -10.44
C ALA A 78 2.87 14.45 -10.47
N ARG A 79 1.96 15.42 -10.61
CA ARG A 79 0.51 15.15 -10.73
C ARG A 79 0.18 14.37 -12.01
N LEU A 80 0.77 14.77 -13.16
CA LEU A 80 0.57 14.05 -14.43
C LEU A 80 1.15 12.63 -14.39
N GLN A 81 2.28 12.42 -13.73
CA GLN A 81 2.84 11.09 -13.53
C GLN A 81 1.94 10.23 -12.65
N ALA A 82 1.50 10.75 -11.49
CA ALA A 82 0.56 10.05 -10.62
C ALA A 82 -0.76 9.68 -11.34
N GLN A 83 -1.30 10.59 -12.15
CA GLN A 83 -2.49 10.30 -12.96
C GLN A 83 -2.23 9.21 -14.01
N ARG A 84 -1.08 9.22 -14.69
CA ARG A 84 -0.72 8.18 -15.67
C ARG A 84 -0.52 6.82 -15.00
N GLU A 85 0.11 6.79 -13.84
CA GLU A 85 0.30 5.58 -13.05
C GLU A 85 -1.05 5.01 -12.60
N ALA A 86 -1.94 5.84 -12.04
CA ALA A 86 -3.29 5.43 -11.67
C ALA A 86 -4.09 4.91 -12.87
N TRP A 87 -4.00 5.58 -14.02
CA TRP A 87 -4.66 5.13 -15.25
C TRP A 87 -4.10 3.80 -15.76
N SER A 88 -2.78 3.62 -15.73
CA SER A 88 -2.14 2.37 -16.16
C SER A 88 -2.52 1.19 -15.25
N GLN A 89 -2.59 1.42 -13.94
CA GLN A 89 -3.05 0.43 -12.96
C GLN A 89 -4.51 0.03 -13.22
N HIS A 90 -5.38 1.01 -13.43
CA HIS A 90 -6.79 0.77 -13.77
C HIS A 90 -6.95 -0.04 -15.07
N GLN A 91 -6.18 0.28 -16.12
CA GLN A 91 -6.20 -0.52 -17.36
C GLN A 91 -5.66 -1.95 -17.17
N GLN A 92 -4.66 -2.13 -16.30
CA GLN A 92 -4.16 -3.47 -15.99
C GLN A 92 -5.20 -4.28 -15.21
N PHE A 93 -5.88 -3.65 -14.26
CA PHE A 93 -6.99 -4.25 -13.52
C PHE A 93 -8.10 -4.73 -14.48
N LEU A 94 -8.58 -3.85 -15.36
CA LEU A 94 -9.64 -4.21 -16.33
C LEU A 94 -9.22 -5.37 -17.26
N ARG A 95 -7.97 -5.40 -17.72
CA ARG A 95 -7.44 -6.52 -18.53
C ARG A 95 -7.40 -7.83 -17.75
N ARG A 96 -6.95 -7.80 -16.49
CA ARG A 96 -6.93 -8.98 -15.62
C ARG A 96 -8.35 -9.47 -15.32
N LEU A 97 -9.27 -8.54 -15.06
CA LEU A 97 -10.68 -8.85 -14.81
C LEU A 97 -11.32 -9.53 -16.02
N ASP A 98 -11.09 -9.02 -17.24
CA ASP A 98 -11.56 -9.65 -18.48
C ASP A 98 -11.06 -11.11 -18.61
N HIS A 99 -9.78 -11.34 -18.31
CA HIS A 99 -9.21 -12.69 -18.30
C HIS A 99 -9.79 -13.58 -17.20
N GLU A 100 -9.94 -13.07 -15.98
CA GLU A 100 -10.49 -13.84 -14.84
C GLU A 100 -11.99 -14.15 -15.00
N LEU A 101 -12.72 -13.38 -15.80
CA LEU A 101 -14.12 -13.66 -16.17
C LEU A 101 -14.21 -14.59 -17.39
N LYS A 102 -13.36 -14.43 -18.39
CA LYS A 102 -13.37 -15.29 -19.59
C LYS A 102 -13.03 -16.74 -19.28
N ASN A 103 -12.10 -16.98 -18.34
CA ASN A 103 -11.67 -18.33 -18.01
C ASN A 103 -12.81 -19.21 -17.47
N PRO A 104 -13.55 -18.83 -16.41
CA PRO A 104 -14.66 -19.63 -15.91
C PRO A 104 -15.79 -19.73 -16.93
N LEU A 105 -16.07 -18.66 -17.67
CA LEU A 105 -17.10 -18.68 -18.72
C LEU A 105 -16.77 -19.69 -19.83
N THR A 106 -15.49 -19.74 -20.25
CA THR A 106 -15.03 -20.72 -21.25
C THR A 106 -15.17 -22.15 -20.72
N ALA A 107 -14.81 -22.41 -19.44
CA ALA A 107 -14.97 -23.71 -18.83
C ALA A 107 -16.46 -24.13 -18.70
N VAL A 108 -17.34 -23.20 -18.34
CA VAL A 108 -18.80 -23.45 -18.34
C VAL A 108 -19.31 -23.77 -19.74
N ARG A 109 -18.93 -22.97 -20.74
CA ARG A 109 -19.36 -23.24 -22.15
C ARG A 109 -18.87 -24.58 -22.64
N ALA A 110 -17.63 -24.97 -22.37
CA ALA A 110 -17.10 -26.29 -22.75
C ALA A 110 -17.88 -27.42 -22.06
N ALA A 111 -18.11 -27.32 -20.75
CA ALA A 111 -18.87 -28.31 -20.00
C ALA A 111 -20.30 -28.48 -20.52
N VAL A 112 -20.95 -27.37 -20.92
CA VAL A 112 -22.33 -27.39 -21.46
C VAL A 112 -22.38 -27.93 -22.92
N ALA A 113 -21.41 -27.57 -23.76
CA ALA A 113 -21.36 -27.97 -25.15
C ALA A 113 -21.34 -29.50 -25.35
N ASP A 114 -20.60 -30.18 -24.51
CA ASP A 114 -20.46 -31.65 -24.56
C ASP A 114 -21.53 -32.38 -23.74
N MET A 115 -22.46 -31.70 -23.07
CA MET A 115 -23.47 -32.31 -22.22
C MET A 115 -24.47 -33.21 -22.94
N PRO A 116 -24.89 -32.92 -24.19
CA PRO A 116 -25.85 -33.76 -24.92
C PRO A 116 -25.35 -35.16 -25.19
N GLN A 117 -24.04 -35.35 -25.37
CA GLN A 117 -23.42 -36.65 -25.70
C GLN A 117 -22.91 -37.41 -24.48
N ALA A 118 -23.00 -36.80 -23.29
CA ALA A 118 -22.45 -37.32 -22.03
C ALA A 118 -23.35 -38.40 -21.44
N ASN A 119 -22.74 -39.46 -20.92
CA ASN A 119 -23.41 -40.45 -20.10
C ASN A 119 -23.77 -39.85 -18.72
N ARG A 120 -24.48 -40.59 -17.87
CA ARG A 120 -24.98 -40.08 -16.57
C ARG A 120 -23.84 -39.64 -15.62
N ALA A 121 -22.73 -40.35 -15.58
CA ALA A 121 -21.59 -40.02 -14.72
C ALA A 121 -20.85 -38.78 -15.25
N GLU A 122 -20.60 -38.70 -16.54
CA GLU A 122 -19.99 -37.56 -17.22
C GLU A 122 -20.84 -36.30 -17.06
N ARG A 123 -22.17 -36.43 -17.20
CA ARG A 123 -23.11 -35.30 -16.99
C ARG A 123 -23.06 -34.77 -15.59
N LYS A 124 -22.94 -35.65 -14.57
CA LYS A 124 -22.76 -35.25 -13.17
C LYS A 124 -21.46 -34.48 -12.99
N ALA A 125 -20.33 -35.01 -13.47
CA ALA A 125 -19.02 -34.34 -13.38
C ALA A 125 -19.03 -32.98 -14.06
N ARG A 126 -19.69 -32.82 -15.24
CA ARG A 126 -19.80 -31.54 -15.95
C ARG A 126 -20.65 -30.51 -15.16
N LEU A 127 -21.74 -30.94 -14.52
CA LEU A 127 -22.54 -30.09 -13.65
C LEU A 127 -21.75 -29.61 -12.45
N GLU A 128 -20.91 -30.46 -11.87
CA GLU A 128 -20.01 -30.09 -10.78
C GLU A 128 -19.00 -29.01 -11.25
N VAL A 129 -18.46 -29.11 -12.46
CA VAL A 129 -17.61 -28.06 -13.05
C VAL A 129 -18.38 -26.76 -13.22
N VAL A 130 -19.59 -26.79 -13.79
CA VAL A 130 -20.41 -25.58 -13.97
C VAL A 130 -20.69 -24.90 -12.63
N ASP A 131 -21.10 -25.67 -11.62
CA ASP A 131 -21.39 -25.17 -10.30
C ASP A 131 -20.15 -24.58 -9.60
N ALA A 132 -18.99 -25.24 -9.71
CA ALA A 132 -17.72 -24.74 -9.19
C ALA A 132 -17.31 -23.40 -9.84
N GLN A 133 -17.48 -23.25 -11.17
CA GLN A 133 -17.16 -22.01 -11.87
C GLN A 133 -18.18 -20.90 -11.55
N ALA A 134 -19.47 -21.23 -11.42
CA ALA A 134 -20.49 -20.27 -11.00
C ALA A 134 -20.21 -19.72 -9.59
N ARG A 135 -19.85 -20.59 -8.63
CA ARG A 135 -19.43 -20.18 -7.28
C ARG A 135 -18.18 -19.33 -7.32
N ARG A 136 -17.21 -19.64 -8.19
CA ARG A 136 -16.00 -18.84 -8.36
C ARG A 136 -16.33 -17.42 -8.84
N MET A 137 -17.19 -17.29 -9.87
CA MET A 137 -17.64 -15.97 -10.37
C MET A 137 -18.42 -15.19 -9.30
N GLY A 138 -19.29 -15.85 -8.54
CA GLY A 138 -20.03 -15.23 -7.44
C GLY A 138 -19.11 -14.63 -6.39
N ARG A 139 -18.08 -15.37 -5.94
CA ARG A 139 -17.06 -14.83 -5.01
C ARG A 139 -16.31 -13.64 -5.59
N LEU A 140 -15.88 -13.71 -6.85
CA LEU A 140 -15.18 -12.63 -7.52
C LEU A 140 -16.02 -11.35 -7.57
N ILE A 141 -17.30 -11.45 -7.87
CA ILE A 141 -18.25 -10.31 -7.90
C ILE A 141 -18.42 -9.73 -6.49
N THR A 142 -18.57 -10.59 -5.47
CA THR A 142 -18.68 -10.16 -4.08
C THR A 142 -17.43 -9.43 -3.59
N ASP A 143 -16.24 -9.96 -3.91
CA ASP A 143 -14.97 -9.33 -3.55
C ASP A 143 -14.79 -7.97 -4.24
N LEU A 144 -15.17 -7.87 -5.53
CA LEU A 144 -15.13 -6.61 -6.28
C LEU A 144 -16.09 -5.56 -5.69
N ARG A 145 -17.31 -6.00 -5.32
CA ARG A 145 -18.28 -5.13 -4.68
C ARG A 145 -17.75 -4.60 -3.35
N LYS A 146 -17.18 -5.46 -2.50
CA LYS A 146 -16.56 -5.05 -1.23
C LYS A 146 -15.45 -4.02 -1.45
N LEU A 147 -14.59 -4.22 -2.45
CA LEU A 147 -13.54 -3.24 -2.79
C LEU A 147 -14.12 -1.89 -3.19
N ALA A 148 -15.16 -1.86 -4.03
CA ALA A 148 -15.81 -0.64 -4.46
C ALA A 148 -16.53 0.08 -3.30
N GLU A 149 -17.19 -0.66 -2.41
CA GLU A 149 -17.85 -0.12 -1.22
C GLU A 149 -16.83 0.49 -0.24
N LEU A 150 -15.65 -0.14 -0.10
CA LEU A 150 -14.58 0.41 0.72
C LEU A 150 -14.06 1.76 0.25
N GLU A 151 -14.21 2.15 -1.01
CA GLU A 151 -13.79 3.48 -1.49
C GLU A 151 -14.78 4.57 -1.15
N THR A 152 -16.06 4.23 -0.98
CA THR A 152 -17.17 5.20 -0.94
C THR A 152 -17.90 5.25 0.39
N VAL A 153 -17.99 4.13 1.12
CA VAL A 153 -18.76 4.04 2.37
C VAL A 153 -17.87 4.45 3.56
N PRO A 154 -18.31 5.35 4.46
CA PRO A 154 -17.60 5.66 5.70
C PRO A 154 -17.42 4.42 6.57
N LEU A 155 -16.34 4.36 7.38
CA LEU A 155 -16.15 3.30 8.36
C LEU A 155 -17.16 3.46 9.51
N ALA A 156 -17.75 2.35 9.95
CA ALA A 156 -18.52 2.27 11.18
C ALA A 156 -17.55 2.09 12.36
N LEU A 157 -16.98 3.21 12.85
CA LEU A 157 -15.96 3.17 13.89
C LEU A 157 -16.59 2.82 15.24
N GLU A 158 -16.09 1.78 15.87
CA GLU A 158 -16.47 1.29 17.19
C GLU A 158 -15.22 0.84 17.98
N ASP A 159 -15.41 0.49 19.24
CA ASP A 159 -14.36 -0.07 20.09
C ASP A 159 -14.28 -1.60 19.84
N VAL A 160 -13.25 -2.05 19.13
CA VAL A 160 -13.10 -3.42 18.65
C VAL A 160 -12.10 -4.19 19.50
N ASP A 161 -12.52 -5.31 20.09
CA ASP A 161 -11.63 -6.30 20.68
C ASP A 161 -10.98 -7.15 19.58
N LEU A 162 -9.71 -6.81 19.26
CA LEU A 162 -8.96 -7.56 18.25
C LEU A 162 -8.61 -8.98 18.70
N ALA A 163 -8.51 -9.25 20.00
CA ALA A 163 -8.22 -10.61 20.47
C ALA A 163 -9.41 -11.52 20.19
N GLU A 164 -10.63 -11.07 20.48
CA GLU A 164 -11.87 -11.78 20.15
C GLU A 164 -12.02 -11.92 18.64
N THR A 165 -11.87 -10.83 17.87
CA THR A 165 -11.97 -10.84 16.39
C THR A 165 -11.01 -11.85 15.74
N VAL A 166 -9.76 -11.94 16.24
CA VAL A 166 -8.77 -12.91 15.75
C VAL A 166 -9.17 -14.33 16.13
N ALA A 167 -9.64 -14.54 17.37
CA ALA A 167 -10.06 -15.86 17.84
C ALA A 167 -11.24 -16.40 17.01
N ASP A 168 -12.24 -15.57 16.73
CA ASP A 168 -13.39 -15.91 15.89
C ASP A 168 -12.96 -16.28 14.47
N ALA A 169 -12.05 -15.51 13.87
CA ALA A 169 -11.53 -15.80 12.54
C ALA A 169 -10.71 -17.10 12.51
N VAL A 170 -9.92 -17.39 13.55
CA VAL A 170 -9.17 -18.64 13.70
C VAL A 170 -10.12 -19.81 13.84
N GLN A 171 -11.19 -19.67 14.62
CA GLN A 171 -12.21 -20.72 14.77
C GLN A 171 -12.88 -21.01 13.43
N ALA A 172 -13.35 -20.01 12.71
CA ALA A 172 -14.00 -20.18 11.41
C ALA A 172 -13.11 -20.93 10.40
N VAL A 173 -11.82 -20.54 10.30
CA VAL A 173 -10.87 -21.19 9.38
C VAL A 173 -10.54 -22.62 9.85
N SER A 174 -10.47 -22.86 11.16
CA SER A 174 -10.23 -24.20 11.72
C SER A 174 -11.38 -25.15 11.40
N GLU A 175 -12.63 -24.67 11.49
CA GLU A 175 -13.82 -25.42 11.10
C GLU A 175 -13.83 -25.77 9.60
N GLU A 176 -13.43 -24.83 8.73
CA GLU A 176 -13.30 -25.07 7.29
C GLU A 176 -12.21 -26.11 6.96
N LEU A 177 -11.05 -26.04 7.64
CA LEU A 177 -9.99 -27.04 7.51
C LEU A 177 -10.48 -28.42 7.93
N ALA A 178 -11.13 -28.53 9.08
CA ALA A 178 -11.70 -29.78 9.58
C ALA A 178 -12.74 -30.36 8.61
N ALA A 179 -13.64 -29.53 8.08
CA ALA A 179 -14.66 -29.94 7.11
C ALA A 179 -14.05 -30.43 5.78
N SER A 180 -12.88 -29.92 5.39
CA SER A 180 -12.14 -30.35 4.19
C SER A 180 -11.22 -31.55 4.43
N GLY A 181 -11.14 -32.07 5.67
CA GLY A 181 -10.22 -33.14 6.04
C GLY A 181 -8.75 -32.71 6.08
N ASN A 182 -8.49 -31.41 6.10
CA ASN A 182 -7.14 -30.88 6.20
C ASN A 182 -6.76 -30.71 7.70
N HIS A 183 -5.68 -31.37 8.11
CA HIS A 183 -5.18 -31.37 9.49
C HIS A 183 -4.05 -30.35 9.71
N THR A 184 -4.09 -29.21 9.03
CA THR A 184 -3.17 -28.10 9.30
C THR A 184 -3.43 -27.54 10.70
N LEU A 185 -2.37 -27.45 11.51
CA LEU A 185 -2.46 -26.96 12.89
C LEU A 185 -2.43 -25.43 12.89
N ILE A 186 -3.45 -24.80 13.47
CA ILE A 186 -3.44 -23.35 13.75
C ILE A 186 -3.11 -23.17 15.25
N ARG A 187 -2.04 -22.41 15.52
CA ARG A 187 -1.65 -22.03 16.88
C ARG A 187 -1.90 -20.53 17.06
N LEU A 188 -2.67 -20.20 18.10
CA LEU A 188 -2.98 -18.82 18.49
C LEU A 188 -2.15 -18.43 19.71
N ASP A 189 -1.37 -17.37 19.61
CA ASP A 189 -0.50 -16.83 20.65
C ASP A 189 -0.79 -15.32 20.80
N LEU A 190 -1.78 -15.01 21.66
CA LEU A 190 -2.17 -13.64 22.01
C LEU A 190 -1.87 -13.38 23.49
N PRO A 191 -1.33 -12.18 23.81
CA PRO A 191 -1.14 -11.78 25.21
C PRO A 191 -2.48 -11.71 25.93
N GLN A 192 -2.55 -12.33 27.13
CA GLN A 192 -3.75 -12.34 27.96
C GLN A 192 -3.54 -11.61 29.29
N VAL A 193 -2.60 -12.04 30.09
CA VAL A 193 -2.29 -11.44 31.41
C VAL A 193 -0.80 -11.15 31.51
N PRO A 194 -0.40 -10.06 32.20
CA PRO A 194 -1.27 -9.09 32.85
C PRO A 194 -1.81 -8.01 31.91
N TRP A 195 -1.30 -7.90 30.67
CA TRP A 195 -1.69 -6.89 29.68
C TRP A 195 -2.22 -7.57 28.42
N PRO A 196 -3.56 -7.72 28.25
CA PRO A 196 -4.14 -8.17 26.99
C PRO A 196 -3.90 -7.14 25.89
N LEU A 197 -4.16 -7.52 24.62
CA LEU A 197 -4.16 -6.58 23.51
C LEU A 197 -5.17 -5.46 23.80
N PRO A 198 -4.81 -4.20 23.59
CA PRO A 198 -5.76 -3.09 23.69
C PRO A 198 -6.81 -3.19 22.57
N HIS A 199 -8.01 -2.74 22.85
CA HIS A 199 -9.01 -2.52 21.83
C HIS A 199 -8.55 -1.46 20.83
N VAL A 200 -9.06 -1.51 19.61
CA VAL A 200 -8.76 -0.52 18.56
C VAL A 200 -10.05 0.16 18.12
N CYS A 201 -9.97 1.45 17.83
CA CYS A 201 -11.07 2.16 17.21
C CYS A 201 -11.12 1.81 15.73
N GLY A 202 -12.13 1.05 15.29
CA GLY A 202 -12.25 0.54 13.93
C GLY A 202 -13.63 0.03 13.58
N ASP A 203 -13.76 -0.48 12.37
CA ASP A 203 -14.96 -1.16 11.86
C ASP A 203 -14.76 -2.66 12.03
N GLY A 204 -15.46 -3.26 13.00
CA GLY A 204 -15.27 -4.65 13.43
C GLY A 204 -15.47 -5.66 12.30
N ASP A 205 -16.51 -5.49 11.48
CA ASP A 205 -16.83 -6.36 10.34
C ASP A 205 -15.73 -6.35 9.28
N LEU A 206 -15.18 -5.16 9.01
CA LEU A 206 -14.09 -5.02 8.05
C LEU A 206 -12.78 -5.58 8.61
N LEU A 207 -12.47 -5.36 9.89
CA LEU A 207 -11.29 -5.91 10.54
C LEU A 207 -11.35 -7.44 10.59
N TYR A 208 -12.51 -8.01 10.95
CA TYR A 208 -12.74 -9.46 10.86
C TYR A 208 -12.49 -9.96 9.43
N SER A 209 -13.07 -9.29 8.42
CA SER A 209 -12.88 -9.66 7.01
C SER A 209 -11.42 -9.65 6.57
N ALA A 210 -10.63 -8.66 7.03
CA ALA A 210 -9.21 -8.60 6.73
C ALA A 210 -8.42 -9.75 7.37
N ILE A 211 -8.65 -10.03 8.65
CA ILE A 211 -8.00 -11.10 9.40
C ILE A 211 -8.36 -12.46 8.83
N TYR A 212 -9.64 -12.70 8.58
CA TYR A 212 -10.13 -13.92 7.94
C TYR A 212 -9.48 -14.16 6.56
N ASN A 213 -9.35 -13.13 5.71
CA ASN A 213 -8.71 -13.25 4.40
C ASN A 213 -7.23 -13.66 4.51
N VAL A 214 -6.49 -13.14 5.49
CA VAL A 214 -5.10 -13.55 5.73
C VAL A 214 -5.03 -14.99 6.19
N LEU A 215 -5.86 -15.39 7.17
CA LEU A 215 -5.94 -16.76 7.70
C LEU A 215 -6.37 -17.77 6.64
N SER A 216 -7.40 -17.46 5.87
CA SER A 216 -7.89 -18.30 4.77
C SER A 216 -6.83 -18.49 3.68
N ASN A 217 -6.03 -17.45 3.39
CA ASN A 217 -4.88 -17.59 2.50
C ASN A 217 -3.81 -18.51 3.10
N ALA A 218 -3.44 -18.33 4.38
CA ALA A 218 -2.50 -19.21 5.06
C ALA A 218 -2.95 -20.67 5.02
N ALA A 219 -4.22 -20.94 5.38
CA ALA A 219 -4.82 -22.28 5.34
C ALA A 219 -4.80 -22.90 3.94
N LYS A 220 -5.13 -22.11 2.93
CA LYS A 220 -5.20 -22.53 1.52
C LYS A 220 -3.82 -22.89 0.93
N TYR A 221 -2.79 -22.14 1.29
CA TYR A 221 -1.46 -22.31 0.70
C TYR A 221 -0.54 -23.18 1.57
N THR A 222 -0.98 -23.62 2.73
CA THR A 222 -0.27 -24.56 3.58
C THR A 222 -0.71 -26.00 3.25
N PRO A 223 0.23 -26.89 2.87
CA PRO A 223 -0.06 -28.30 2.66
C PRO A 223 -0.57 -28.97 3.94
N ALA A 224 -1.30 -30.08 3.78
CA ALA A 224 -1.72 -30.92 4.91
C ALA A 224 -0.51 -31.33 5.78
N GLY A 225 -0.67 -31.20 7.10
CA GLY A 225 0.41 -31.43 8.07
C GLY A 225 1.36 -30.24 8.30
N GLY A 226 1.15 -29.13 7.60
CA GLY A 226 1.82 -27.87 7.90
C GLY A 226 1.25 -27.16 9.13
N SER A 227 1.79 -25.99 9.44
CA SER A 227 1.38 -25.20 10.59
C SER A 227 1.16 -23.75 10.24
N ILE A 228 0.22 -23.12 10.94
CA ILE A 228 -0.07 -21.69 10.90
C ILE A 228 0.06 -21.17 12.32
N GLU A 229 0.77 -20.08 12.50
CA GLU A 229 0.95 -19.42 13.77
C GLU A 229 0.40 -18.00 13.69
N VAL A 230 -0.47 -17.65 14.65
CA VAL A 230 -1.08 -16.32 14.75
C VAL A 230 -0.59 -15.68 16.03
N ARG A 231 0.04 -14.54 15.93
CA ARG A 231 0.57 -13.77 17.06
C ARG A 231 -0.01 -12.37 17.10
N GLY A 232 -0.29 -11.90 18.31
CA GLY A 232 -0.67 -10.52 18.57
C GLY A 232 0.37 -9.83 19.46
N ARG A 233 0.65 -8.57 19.21
CA ARG A 233 1.49 -7.74 20.08
C ARG A 233 1.07 -6.28 20.00
N GLU A 234 1.29 -5.57 21.10
CA GLU A 234 1.15 -4.10 21.15
C GLU A 234 2.53 -3.48 21.30
N GLU A 235 2.80 -2.43 20.54
CA GLU A 235 4.01 -1.64 20.62
C GLU A 235 3.71 -0.18 20.31
N ALA A 236 4.00 0.69 21.27
CA ALA A 236 3.89 2.15 21.12
C ALA A 236 2.52 2.63 20.58
N GLY A 237 1.42 2.10 21.11
CA GLY A 237 0.05 2.46 20.72
C GLY A 237 -0.39 1.91 19.37
N THR A 238 0.29 0.87 18.91
CA THR A 238 -0.03 0.14 17.68
C THR A 238 -0.19 -1.34 18.00
N VAL A 239 -1.30 -1.95 17.58
CA VAL A 239 -1.50 -3.40 17.67
C VAL A 239 -1.06 -4.02 16.35
N ALA A 240 -0.23 -5.05 16.41
CA ALA A 240 0.19 -5.84 15.27
C ALA A 240 -0.33 -7.28 15.42
N ILE A 241 -1.05 -7.75 14.41
CA ILE A 241 -1.44 -9.15 14.25
C ILE A 241 -0.56 -9.75 13.15
N GLU A 242 0.11 -10.84 13.46
CA GLU A 242 0.99 -11.56 12.55
C GLU A 242 0.47 -12.97 12.32
N VAL A 243 0.37 -13.37 11.06
CA VAL A 243 0.01 -14.73 10.64
C VAL A 243 1.20 -15.30 9.86
N ALA A 244 1.80 -16.35 10.35
CA ALA A 244 2.93 -17.04 9.73
C ALA A 244 2.51 -18.49 9.36
N ASP A 245 2.78 -18.89 8.12
CA ASP A 245 2.49 -20.22 7.60
C ASP A 245 3.75 -20.94 7.12
N THR A 246 3.71 -22.27 7.09
CA THR A 246 4.73 -23.14 6.51
C THR A 246 4.35 -23.61 5.10
N GLY A 247 3.66 -22.75 4.35
CA GLY A 247 3.13 -23.05 3.04
C GLY A 247 4.14 -22.96 1.90
N ILE A 248 3.62 -22.94 0.68
CA ILE A 248 4.44 -22.90 -0.55
C ILE A 248 5.28 -21.63 -0.70
N GLY A 249 5.01 -20.60 0.11
CA GLY A 249 5.66 -19.31 0.01
C GLY A 249 5.41 -18.58 -1.32
N VAL A 250 5.95 -17.37 -1.42
CA VAL A 250 5.82 -16.49 -2.59
C VAL A 250 7.23 -16.21 -3.16
N PRO A 251 7.45 -16.35 -4.48
CA PRO A 251 8.70 -15.93 -5.11
C PRO A 251 8.97 -14.44 -4.89
N ALA A 252 10.21 -14.04 -4.66
CA ALA A 252 10.58 -12.65 -4.38
C ALA A 252 10.12 -11.66 -5.46
N ALA A 253 10.16 -12.07 -6.73
CA ALA A 253 9.70 -11.26 -7.87
C ALA A 253 8.18 -11.01 -7.85
N ASP A 254 7.41 -11.89 -7.22
CA ASP A 254 5.95 -11.82 -7.18
C ASP A 254 5.40 -11.07 -5.94
N LEU A 255 6.26 -10.77 -4.94
CA LEU A 255 5.85 -10.07 -3.72
C LEU A 255 5.10 -8.75 -3.99
N PRO A 256 5.51 -7.88 -4.92
CA PRO A 256 4.74 -6.68 -5.26
C PRO A 256 3.42 -7.01 -5.98
N VAL A 257 3.40 -8.10 -6.76
CA VAL A 257 2.25 -8.47 -7.59
C VAL A 257 1.09 -8.98 -6.74
N VAL A 258 1.35 -9.74 -5.67
CA VAL A 258 0.29 -10.34 -4.83
C VAL A 258 -0.54 -9.31 -4.06
N TRP A 259 -0.05 -8.08 -3.91
CA TRP A 259 -0.77 -6.94 -3.33
C TRP A 259 -1.59 -6.15 -4.34
N SER A 260 -1.40 -6.40 -5.65
CA SER A 260 -2.20 -5.75 -6.69
C SER A 260 -3.51 -6.52 -6.93
N GLU A 261 -4.54 -5.80 -7.35
CA GLU A 261 -5.84 -6.38 -7.68
C GLU A 261 -5.72 -7.49 -8.73
N LEU A 262 -6.37 -8.64 -8.45
CA LEU A 262 -6.29 -9.86 -9.27
C LEU A 262 -4.84 -10.38 -9.45
N GLY A 263 -3.91 -9.90 -8.61
CA GLY A 263 -2.52 -10.34 -8.61
C GLY A 263 -2.37 -11.71 -7.96
N ARG A 264 -1.56 -12.60 -8.58
CA ARG A 264 -1.28 -13.93 -8.07
C ARG A 264 0.17 -14.30 -8.33
N ALA A 265 0.79 -14.96 -7.34
CA ALA A 265 2.12 -15.52 -7.51
C ALA A 265 2.14 -16.62 -8.58
N GLY A 266 3.25 -16.72 -9.31
CA GLY A 266 3.41 -17.70 -10.37
C GLY A 266 3.24 -19.15 -9.91
N ASN A 267 3.74 -19.48 -8.71
CA ASN A 267 3.62 -20.80 -8.09
C ASN A 267 2.20 -21.12 -7.53
N ALA A 268 1.29 -20.15 -7.49
CA ALA A 268 -0.08 -20.30 -7.01
C ALA A 268 -1.14 -20.37 -8.14
N ARG A 269 -0.73 -20.38 -9.43
CA ARG A 269 -1.66 -20.32 -10.58
C ARG A 269 -2.61 -21.51 -10.67
N GLY A 270 -2.24 -22.67 -10.17
CA GLY A 270 -3.09 -23.88 -10.16
C GLY A 270 -4.10 -23.95 -9.00
N LEU A 271 -3.94 -23.12 -7.98
CA LEU A 271 -4.79 -23.15 -6.78
C LEU A 271 -6.01 -22.23 -6.93
N PRO A 272 -7.16 -22.52 -6.27
CA PRO A 272 -8.33 -21.67 -6.35
C PRO A 272 -8.07 -20.29 -5.72
N GLY A 273 -8.73 -19.21 -6.20
CA GLY A 273 -8.66 -17.87 -5.62
C GLY A 273 -8.83 -16.77 -6.64
N SER A 274 -9.41 -15.63 -6.20
CA SER A 274 -9.70 -14.45 -7.03
C SER A 274 -8.49 -13.52 -7.22
N GLY A 275 -7.52 -13.54 -6.28
CA GLY A 275 -6.44 -12.54 -6.24
C GLY A 275 -6.89 -11.18 -5.69
N LEU A 276 -8.06 -11.13 -5.04
CA LEU A 276 -8.61 -9.90 -4.44
C LEU A 276 -8.47 -9.85 -2.92
N GLY A 277 -8.17 -10.96 -2.24
CA GLY A 277 -8.09 -11.02 -0.79
C GLY A 277 -7.03 -10.09 -0.19
N LEU A 278 -5.78 -10.14 -0.66
CA LEU A 278 -4.71 -9.27 -0.16
C LEU A 278 -4.90 -7.79 -0.51
N PRO A 279 -5.33 -7.39 -1.71
CA PRO A 279 -5.76 -6.02 -2.00
C PRO A 279 -6.86 -5.52 -1.07
N LEU A 280 -7.86 -6.35 -0.77
CA LEU A 280 -8.93 -6.04 0.19
C LEU A 280 -8.34 -5.79 1.59
N VAL A 281 -7.49 -6.68 2.08
CA VAL A 281 -6.76 -6.52 3.35
C VAL A 281 -6.00 -5.20 3.39
N ALA A 282 -5.19 -4.92 2.36
CA ALA A 282 -4.40 -3.69 2.30
C ALA A 282 -5.29 -2.43 2.33
N THR A 283 -6.43 -2.46 1.66
CA THR A 283 -7.38 -1.33 1.63
C THR A 283 -8.07 -1.15 2.98
N ILE A 284 -8.55 -2.23 3.61
CA ILE A 284 -9.16 -2.17 4.94
C ILE A 284 -8.17 -1.60 5.96
N ILE A 285 -6.99 -2.18 6.06
CA ILE A 285 -5.98 -1.77 7.04
C ILE A 285 -5.53 -0.31 6.80
N ARG A 286 -5.34 0.10 5.55
CA ARG A 286 -5.01 1.49 5.21
C ARG A 286 -6.12 2.46 5.61
N ARG A 287 -7.39 2.12 5.42
CA ARG A 287 -8.53 2.95 5.85
C ARG A 287 -8.60 3.12 7.37
N HIS A 288 -8.16 2.11 8.13
CA HIS A 288 -8.01 2.19 9.58
C HIS A 288 -6.74 2.92 10.05
N GLY A 289 -6.01 3.57 9.12
CA GLY A 289 -4.77 4.28 9.45
C GLY A 289 -3.57 3.36 9.70
N GLY A 290 -3.74 2.07 9.45
CA GLY A 290 -2.75 1.03 9.67
C GLY A 290 -1.89 0.72 8.44
N ARG A 291 -1.09 -0.35 8.56
CA ARG A 291 -0.23 -0.87 7.48
C ARG A 291 -0.31 -2.39 7.45
N ALA A 292 -0.33 -2.95 6.24
CA ALA A 292 -0.20 -4.38 6.01
C ALA A 292 1.11 -4.66 5.26
N GLY A 293 1.75 -5.78 5.54
CA GLY A 293 2.96 -6.18 4.86
C GLY A 293 3.17 -7.69 4.87
N MET A 294 4.17 -8.15 4.11
CA MET A 294 4.46 -9.57 3.94
C MET A 294 5.97 -9.78 3.82
N ALA A 295 6.44 -10.86 4.43
CA ALA A 295 7.72 -11.48 4.13
C ALA A 295 7.48 -12.94 3.75
N SER A 296 8.08 -13.39 2.65
CA SER A 296 7.87 -14.76 2.18
C SER A 296 9.12 -15.31 1.52
N ARG A 297 9.27 -16.62 1.63
CA ARG A 297 10.32 -17.39 0.95
C ARG A 297 9.68 -18.62 0.31
N GLN A 298 9.82 -18.74 -1.00
CA GLN A 298 9.29 -19.85 -1.77
C GLN A 298 9.80 -21.19 -1.21
N GLY A 299 8.88 -22.15 -0.99
CA GLY A 299 9.16 -23.47 -0.44
C GLY A 299 9.37 -23.51 1.07
N VAL A 300 9.28 -22.37 1.78
CA VAL A 300 9.49 -22.28 3.23
C VAL A 300 8.21 -21.81 3.93
N GLY A 301 7.55 -20.76 3.42
CA GLY A 301 6.32 -20.21 4.00
C GLY A 301 6.21 -18.71 3.83
N THR A 302 5.14 -18.16 4.42
CA THR A 302 4.81 -16.74 4.36
C THR A 302 4.48 -16.21 5.75
N ARG A 303 4.83 -14.96 5.98
CA ARG A 303 4.46 -14.19 7.16
C ARG A 303 3.79 -12.89 6.71
N VAL A 304 2.55 -12.70 7.10
CA VAL A 304 1.76 -11.47 6.85
C VAL A 304 1.55 -10.77 8.18
N TRP A 305 1.71 -9.47 8.22
CA TRP A 305 1.41 -8.65 9.40
C TRP A 305 0.45 -7.53 9.07
N LEU A 306 -0.45 -7.27 10.01
CA LEU A 306 -1.42 -6.19 10.01
C LEU A 306 -1.13 -5.31 11.21
N SER A 307 -0.88 -4.03 11.02
CA SER A 307 -0.54 -3.07 12.06
C SER A 307 -1.61 -2.00 12.11
N LEU A 308 -2.24 -1.79 13.26
CA LEU A 308 -3.38 -0.89 13.47
C LEU A 308 -3.09 0.06 14.63
N PRO A 309 -3.30 1.38 14.48
CA PRO A 309 -3.21 2.30 15.59
C PRO A 309 -4.38 2.07 16.57
N VAL A 310 -4.11 2.03 17.87
CA VAL A 310 -5.14 1.88 18.91
C VAL A 310 -6.19 2.99 18.83
N ALA A 311 -5.75 4.23 18.59
CA ALA A 311 -6.62 5.41 18.46
C ALA A 311 -7.46 5.45 17.17
N GLY A 312 -7.30 4.47 16.28
CA GLY A 312 -7.99 4.41 14.99
C GLY A 312 -7.46 5.40 13.93
N PRO A 313 -8.18 5.55 12.81
CA PRO A 313 -7.77 6.42 11.73
C PRO A 313 -7.85 7.90 12.14
N ARG A 314 -6.80 8.67 11.85
CA ARG A 314 -6.84 10.13 12.06
C ARG A 314 -7.91 10.75 11.17
N GLN A 315 -8.91 11.38 11.77
CA GLN A 315 -9.88 12.15 11.01
C GLN A 315 -9.21 13.41 10.44
N ALA A 316 -9.48 13.73 9.18
CA ALA A 316 -8.87 14.85 8.44
C ALA A 316 -9.13 16.26 9.07
N GLY A 317 -9.79 16.33 10.23
CA GLY A 317 -10.10 17.55 10.98
C GLY A 317 -9.15 17.87 12.16
N ASP A 318 -8.35 16.92 12.63
CA ASP A 318 -7.60 17.03 13.89
C ASP A 318 -6.29 17.83 13.81
N SER A 319 -5.89 18.25 12.61
CA SER A 319 -4.67 19.05 12.42
C SER A 319 -4.78 20.53 12.87
N ARG A 320 -5.93 20.96 13.42
CA ARG A 320 -6.13 22.34 13.94
C ARG A 320 -5.99 22.50 15.47
N ALA A 321 -5.96 21.40 16.21
CA ALA A 321 -5.94 21.48 17.68
C ALA A 321 -4.53 21.54 18.34
N THR A 322 -3.46 21.18 17.60
CA THR A 322 -2.10 21.15 18.16
C THR A 322 -1.25 22.41 17.89
N ALA A 323 -1.82 23.44 17.27
CA ALA A 323 -1.11 24.71 17.03
C ALA A 323 -1.44 25.83 18.06
N SER A 324 -2.11 25.48 19.19
CA SER A 324 -2.49 26.44 20.25
C SER A 324 -2.24 25.88 21.63
N GLN A 325 -1.01 25.52 21.93
CA GLN A 325 -0.46 25.45 23.31
C GLN A 325 1.00 25.89 23.30
#